data_3d45ef53328ef6775bb921fc1ad157b8
#
_entry.id   3d45ef53328ef6775bb921fc1ad157b8
#
_cell.length_a   1.000
_cell.length_b   1.000
_cell.length_c   1.000
_cell.angle_alpha   90.00
_cell.angle_beta   90.00
_cell.angle_gamma   90.00
#
_symmetry.space_group_name_H-M   'P 1'
#
loop_
_entity.id
_entity.type
_entity.pdbx_description
1 polymer ?
#
loop_
_entity_poly.entity_id
_entity_poly.type
_entity_poly.pdbx_seq_one_letter_code
_entity_poly.pdbx_strand_id
1 'polypeptide(L)'
;MSHPPRRHRRDTFIEPLAAGYETRLSTSFTNGTELSVGQWQRVAIARAFFRDAPLVVMDEPAAALDARAERDLFQRLAELGRDRMVVFISHRFATVRHADQILVLLDGRVAENGTHDDLMALGGVYAELYSMQAEQFG
;
A
#
# COMPACT_ATOMS: atom_id res chain seq x y z
N MET A 1 24.45 19.05 6.43
CA MET A 1 24.32 19.20 4.97
C MET A 1 23.17 18.31 4.54
N SER A 2 21.99 18.91 4.42
CA SER A 2 20.75 18.20 4.07
C SER A 2 20.76 17.95 2.57
N HIS A 3 20.76 16.68 2.15
CA HIS A 3 20.53 16.35 0.74
C HIS A 3 19.09 16.70 0.40
N PRO A 4 18.83 17.47 -0.68
CA PRO A 4 17.47 17.68 -1.17
C PRO A 4 16.90 16.32 -1.62
N PRO A 5 15.63 16.02 -1.34
CA PRO A 5 15.02 14.79 -1.79
C PRO A 5 15.09 14.73 -3.32
N ARG A 6 15.56 13.60 -3.84
CA ARG A 6 15.59 13.34 -5.28
C ARG A 6 14.16 13.50 -5.81
N ARG A 7 13.92 14.50 -6.66
CA ARG A 7 12.67 14.72 -7.38
C ARG A 7 12.35 13.47 -8.20
N HIS A 8 11.53 12.60 -7.65
CA HIS A 8 10.98 11.49 -8.40
C HIS A 8 9.85 11.99 -9.29
N ARG A 9 9.92 11.69 -10.57
CA ARG A 9 9.05 11.98 -11.72
C ARG A 9 7.56 11.64 -11.55
N ARG A 10 7.00 11.61 -10.33
CA ARG A 10 5.65 11.09 -10.02
C ARG A 10 4.71 12.06 -9.32
N ASP A 11 5.12 13.31 -9.17
CA ASP A 11 4.27 14.36 -8.58
C ASP A 11 3.38 15.03 -9.63
N THR A 12 3.09 14.28 -10.71
CA THR A 12 2.40 14.76 -11.92
C THR A 12 0.99 15.30 -11.66
N PHE A 13 0.39 15.02 -10.51
CA PHE A 13 -0.91 15.56 -10.16
C PHE A 13 -0.84 16.74 -9.18
N ILE A 14 0.31 16.98 -8.51
CA ILE A 14 0.51 18.08 -7.56
C ILE A 14 0.98 19.33 -8.30
N GLU A 15 1.92 19.18 -9.23
CA GLU A 15 2.46 20.31 -9.99
C GLU A 15 1.39 21.11 -10.77
N PRO A 16 0.34 20.48 -11.37
CA PRO A 16 -0.74 21.19 -12.05
C PRO A 16 -1.73 21.90 -11.13
N LEU A 17 -1.69 21.66 -9.81
CA LEU A 17 -2.57 22.33 -8.87
C LEU A 17 -2.24 23.83 -8.80
N ALA A 18 -3.25 24.67 -8.56
CA ALA A 18 -3.16 26.12 -8.62
C ALA A 18 -2.00 26.73 -7.80
N ALA A 19 -1.63 26.10 -6.68
CA ALA A 19 -0.52 26.49 -5.83
C ALA A 19 0.49 25.33 -5.62
N GLY A 20 0.54 24.33 -6.51
CA GLY A 20 1.43 23.18 -6.40
C GLY A 20 1.36 22.52 -5.01
N TYR A 21 2.50 22.38 -4.36
CA TYR A 21 2.61 21.80 -3.01
C TYR A 21 1.99 22.65 -1.88
N GLU A 22 1.74 23.95 -2.12
CA GLU A 22 1.08 24.84 -1.18
C GLU A 22 -0.45 24.82 -1.32
N THR A 23 -0.97 24.01 -2.23
CA THR A 23 -2.41 23.89 -2.44
C THR A 23 -3.08 23.28 -1.22
N ARG A 24 -4.12 23.94 -0.70
CA ARG A 24 -4.95 23.37 0.35
C ARG A 24 -5.84 22.27 -0.22
N LEU A 25 -5.77 21.10 0.39
CA LEU A 25 -6.54 19.94 -0.03
C LEU A 25 -7.81 19.87 0.82
N SER A 26 -8.93 20.01 0.23
CA SER A 26 -10.32 19.89 0.69
C SER A 26 -11.15 21.07 0.21
N THR A 27 -12.36 20.82 -0.23
CA THR A 27 -13.36 21.85 -0.61
C THR A 27 -13.85 22.69 0.57
N SER A 28 -13.53 22.30 1.80
CA SER A 28 -13.84 23.08 3.02
C SER A 28 -13.01 24.36 3.14
N PHE A 29 -11.95 24.50 2.39
CA PHE A 29 -11.11 25.70 2.39
C PHE A 29 -11.41 26.60 1.17
N THR A 30 -11.38 27.91 1.38
CA THR A 30 -11.43 28.88 0.28
C THR A 30 -10.24 28.61 -0.66
N ASN A 31 -10.50 28.40 -1.95
CA ASN A 31 -9.51 27.97 -2.95
C ASN A 31 -8.88 26.59 -2.68
N GLY A 32 -9.55 25.74 -1.91
CA GLY A 32 -9.14 24.35 -1.73
C GLY A 32 -9.50 23.49 -2.95
N THR A 33 -8.73 22.44 -3.17
CA THR A 33 -8.92 21.48 -4.27
C THR A 33 -9.26 20.11 -3.71
N GLU A 34 -10.29 19.46 -4.27
CA GLU A 34 -10.60 18.07 -3.98
C GLU A 34 -9.73 17.16 -4.85
N LEU A 35 -9.18 16.13 -4.22
CA LEU A 35 -8.42 15.09 -4.92
C LEU A 35 -9.31 13.88 -5.20
N SER A 36 -9.01 13.16 -6.28
CA SER A 36 -9.62 11.84 -6.48
C SER A 36 -9.21 10.86 -5.37
N VAL A 37 -9.99 9.81 -5.16
CA VAL A 37 -9.70 8.77 -4.15
C VAL A 37 -8.28 8.21 -4.33
N GLY A 38 -7.87 7.93 -5.56
CA GLY A 38 -6.51 7.43 -5.85
C GLY A 38 -5.41 8.47 -5.56
N GLN A 39 -5.68 9.76 -5.75
CA GLN A 39 -4.75 10.84 -5.40
C GLN A 39 -4.63 10.98 -3.88
N TRP A 40 -5.75 10.94 -3.14
CA TRP A 40 -5.75 10.92 -1.69
C TRP A 40 -4.95 9.74 -1.12
N GLN A 41 -5.13 8.56 -1.71
CA GLN A 41 -4.38 7.38 -1.30
C GLN A 41 -2.87 7.55 -1.51
N ARG A 42 -2.43 8.13 -2.64
CA ARG A 42 -1.01 8.43 -2.89
C ARG A 42 -0.44 9.42 -1.88
N VAL A 43 -1.20 10.44 -1.50
CA VAL A 43 -0.79 11.41 -0.45
C VAL A 43 -0.67 10.71 0.90
N ALA A 44 -1.63 9.86 1.28
CA ALA A 44 -1.58 9.10 2.52
C ALA A 44 -0.37 8.17 2.60
N ILE A 45 -0.08 7.46 1.51
CA ILE A 45 1.10 6.60 1.38
C ILE A 45 2.39 7.43 1.51
N ALA A 46 2.48 8.58 0.81
CA ALA A 46 3.63 9.46 0.90
C ALA A 46 3.87 9.93 2.35
N ARG A 47 2.82 10.26 3.10
CA ARG A 47 2.92 10.62 4.52
C ARG A 47 3.51 9.50 5.38
N ALA A 48 3.14 8.24 5.12
CA ALA A 48 3.70 7.09 5.83
C ALA A 48 5.21 6.94 5.58
N PHE A 49 5.66 7.18 4.35
CA PHE A 49 7.08 7.16 4.00
C PHE A 49 7.90 8.29 4.62
N PHE A 50 7.29 9.47 4.79
CA PHE A 50 7.96 10.63 5.40
C PHE A 50 8.09 10.53 6.92
N ARG A 51 7.27 9.74 7.57
CA ARG A 51 7.36 9.53 9.01
C ARG A 51 8.51 8.57 9.33
N ASP A 52 9.38 9.00 10.22
CA ASP A 52 10.42 8.13 10.80
C ASP A 52 9.81 7.32 11.96
N ALA A 53 8.99 6.34 11.61
CA ALA A 53 8.30 5.47 12.55
C ALA A 53 8.83 4.03 12.40
N PRO A 54 9.09 3.31 13.51
CA PRO A 54 9.57 1.93 13.46
C PRO A 54 8.52 0.94 12.95
N LEU A 55 7.25 1.32 12.98
CA LEU A 55 6.12 0.54 12.50
C LEU A 55 5.25 1.41 11.59
N VAL A 56 4.93 0.86 10.42
CA VAL A 56 3.97 1.44 9.47
C VAL A 56 2.85 0.44 9.26
N VAL A 57 1.60 0.88 9.48
CA VAL A 57 0.40 0.07 9.24
C VAL A 57 -0.41 0.72 8.12
N MET A 58 -0.80 -0.07 7.14
CA MET A 58 -1.59 0.37 5.99
C MET A 58 -2.77 -0.58 5.79
N ASP A 59 -3.96 0.00 5.65
CA ASP A 59 -5.19 -0.74 5.34
C ASP A 59 -5.54 -0.53 3.87
N GLU A 60 -5.63 -1.63 3.12
CA GLU A 60 -5.92 -1.67 1.67
C GLU A 60 -5.13 -0.63 0.84
N PRO A 61 -3.78 -0.58 0.95
CA PRO A 61 -2.98 0.49 0.37
C PRO A 61 -3.02 0.53 -1.16
N ALA A 62 -3.49 -0.53 -1.83
CA ALA A 62 -3.58 -0.63 -3.27
C ALA A 62 -5.01 -0.56 -3.83
N ALA A 63 -6.05 -0.36 -3.01
CA ALA A 63 -7.46 -0.49 -3.42
C ALA A 63 -7.86 0.40 -4.62
N ALA A 64 -7.31 1.61 -4.72
CA ALA A 64 -7.60 2.57 -5.79
C ALA A 64 -6.44 2.76 -6.79
N LEU A 65 -5.49 1.82 -6.84
CA LEU A 65 -4.34 1.88 -7.72
C LEU A 65 -4.52 0.93 -8.92
N ASP A 66 -4.03 1.37 -10.09
CA ASP A 66 -3.84 0.49 -11.23
C ASP A 66 -2.67 -0.50 -10.98
N ALA A 67 -2.58 -1.56 -11.77
CA ALA A 67 -1.60 -2.64 -11.60
C ALA A 67 -0.14 -2.15 -11.63
N ARG A 68 0.16 -1.07 -12.35
CA ARG A 68 1.50 -0.49 -12.40
C ARG A 68 1.82 0.27 -11.13
N ALA A 69 0.89 1.11 -10.67
CA ALA A 69 1.04 1.88 -9.44
C ALA A 69 1.09 0.96 -8.21
N GLU A 70 0.30 -0.14 -8.22
CA GLU A 70 0.33 -1.17 -7.20
C GLU A 70 1.73 -1.82 -7.10
N ARG A 71 2.29 -2.29 -8.21
CA ARG A 71 3.63 -2.88 -8.25
C ARG A 71 4.69 -1.92 -7.69
N ASP A 72 4.64 -0.67 -8.13
CA ASP A 72 5.56 0.36 -7.66
C ASP A 72 5.43 0.65 -6.16
N LEU A 73 4.21 0.60 -5.62
CA LEU A 73 3.96 0.73 -4.19
C LEU A 73 4.64 -0.40 -3.42
N PHE A 74 4.41 -1.66 -3.82
CA PHE A 74 4.97 -2.80 -3.09
C PHE A 74 6.49 -2.91 -3.18
N GLN A 75 7.10 -2.51 -4.30
CA GLN A 75 8.56 -2.37 -4.36
C GLN A 75 9.08 -1.38 -3.31
N ARG A 76 8.40 -0.23 -3.13
CA ARG A 76 8.77 0.76 -2.12
C ARG A 76 8.51 0.28 -0.70
N LEU A 77 7.41 -0.46 -0.47
CA LEU A 77 7.14 -1.06 0.84
C LEU A 77 8.21 -2.09 1.22
N ALA A 78 8.68 -2.89 0.27
CA ALA A 78 9.78 -3.81 0.48
C ALA A 78 11.10 -3.09 0.81
N GLU A 79 11.39 -1.94 0.15
CA GLU A 79 12.54 -1.10 0.49
C GLU A 79 12.40 -0.51 1.90
N LEU A 80 11.20 -0.04 2.27
CA LEU A 80 10.90 0.51 3.58
C LEU A 80 11.02 -0.55 4.69
N GLY A 81 10.61 -1.77 4.41
CA GLY A 81 10.64 -2.90 5.34
C GLY A 81 12.05 -3.37 5.73
N ARG A 82 13.10 -2.89 5.05
CA ARG A 82 14.49 -3.21 5.42
C ARG A 82 14.91 -2.60 6.76
N ASP A 83 14.36 -1.43 7.09
CA ASP A 83 14.76 -0.64 8.26
C ASP A 83 13.63 -0.51 9.29
N ARG A 84 12.43 -0.98 8.97
CA ARG A 84 11.24 -0.86 9.85
C ARG A 84 10.21 -1.96 9.56
N MET A 85 9.33 -2.20 10.52
CA MET A 85 8.23 -3.13 10.34
C MET A 85 7.13 -2.49 9.47
N VAL A 86 6.70 -3.18 8.43
CA VAL A 86 5.57 -2.78 7.58
C VAL A 86 4.48 -3.85 7.70
N VAL A 87 3.31 -3.43 8.16
CA VAL A 87 2.11 -4.26 8.20
C VAL A 87 1.12 -3.69 7.21
N PHE A 88 0.63 -4.49 6.29
CA PHE A 88 -0.47 -4.09 5.42
C PHE A 88 -1.59 -5.13 5.46
N ILE A 89 -2.82 -4.62 5.40
CA ILE A 89 -4.03 -5.42 5.34
C ILE A 89 -4.49 -5.39 3.89
N SER A 90 -4.73 -6.55 3.30
CA SER A 90 -5.26 -6.64 1.94
C SER A 90 -6.00 -7.95 1.71
N HIS A 91 -7.01 -7.89 0.84
CA HIS A 91 -7.70 -9.06 0.32
C HIS A 91 -7.18 -9.47 -1.08
N ARG A 92 -6.13 -8.80 -1.59
CA ARG A 92 -5.53 -9.07 -2.91
C ARG A 92 -4.34 -10.01 -2.77
N PHE A 93 -4.53 -11.28 -3.09
CA PHE A 93 -3.50 -12.30 -2.92
C PHE A 93 -2.25 -12.08 -3.79
N ALA A 94 -2.42 -11.52 -4.99
CA ALA A 94 -1.29 -11.13 -5.85
C ALA A 94 -0.28 -10.22 -5.13
N THR A 95 -0.76 -9.45 -4.17
CA THR A 95 0.00 -8.56 -3.32
C THR A 95 0.56 -9.26 -2.08
N VAL A 96 -0.33 -9.94 -1.36
CA VAL A 96 -0.02 -10.57 -0.06
C VAL A 96 1.08 -11.61 -0.19
N ARG A 97 1.14 -12.34 -1.29
CA ARG A 97 2.15 -13.39 -1.54
C ARG A 97 3.61 -12.92 -1.45
N HIS A 98 3.86 -11.60 -1.53
CA HIS A 98 5.20 -11.04 -1.47
C HIS A 98 5.61 -10.59 -0.05
N ALA A 99 4.74 -10.77 0.94
CA ALA A 99 5.07 -10.49 2.33
C ALA A 99 6.01 -11.56 2.91
N ASP A 100 6.91 -11.15 3.79
CA ASP A 100 7.80 -12.06 4.52
C ASP A 100 7.01 -12.97 5.46
N GLN A 101 5.88 -12.48 5.96
CA GLN A 101 4.98 -13.20 6.84
C GLN A 101 3.53 -12.81 6.58
N ILE A 102 2.66 -13.81 6.53
CA ILE A 102 1.22 -13.67 6.30
C ILE A 102 0.50 -14.18 7.55
N LEU A 103 -0.44 -13.39 8.04
CA LEU A 103 -1.36 -13.74 9.09
C LEU A 103 -2.78 -13.84 8.51
N VAL A 104 -3.38 -15.02 8.57
CA VAL A 104 -4.78 -15.20 8.16
C VAL A 104 -5.67 -15.07 9.39
N LEU A 105 -6.57 -14.08 9.33
CA LEU A 105 -7.52 -13.84 10.42
C LEU A 105 -8.88 -14.44 10.07
N LEU A 106 -9.42 -15.25 10.97
CA LEU A 106 -10.75 -15.82 10.88
C LEU A 106 -11.44 -15.68 12.24
N ASP A 107 -12.64 -15.14 12.26
CA ASP A 107 -13.44 -14.93 13.48
C ASP A 107 -12.67 -14.21 14.61
N GLY A 108 -11.86 -13.19 14.23
CA GLY A 108 -11.10 -12.39 15.17
C GLY A 108 -9.87 -13.08 15.78
N ARG A 109 -9.45 -14.22 15.20
CA ARG A 109 -8.28 -14.99 15.65
C ARG A 109 -7.33 -15.24 14.50
N VAL A 110 -6.04 -15.41 14.80
CA VAL A 110 -5.06 -15.90 13.83
C VAL A 110 -5.33 -17.38 13.58
N ALA A 111 -5.84 -17.71 12.39
CA ALA A 111 -6.11 -19.08 11.98
C ALA A 111 -4.87 -19.74 11.38
N GLU A 112 -4.12 -18.98 10.56
CA GLU A 112 -2.91 -19.47 9.89
C GLU A 112 -1.84 -18.38 9.92
N ASN A 113 -0.58 -18.81 9.89
CA ASN A 113 0.59 -17.94 9.93
C ASN A 113 1.77 -18.60 9.22
N GLY A 114 2.40 -17.91 8.29
CA GLY A 114 3.57 -18.41 7.55
C GLY A 114 3.90 -17.54 6.34
N THR A 115 4.83 -18.02 5.53
CA THR A 115 5.10 -17.47 4.19
C THR A 115 4.02 -17.92 3.20
N HIS A 116 4.00 -17.35 2.00
CA HIS A 116 3.13 -17.81 0.92
C HIS A 116 3.28 -19.32 0.67
N ASP A 117 4.52 -19.78 0.54
CA ASP A 117 4.83 -21.19 0.23
C ASP A 117 4.39 -22.14 1.36
N ASP A 118 4.61 -21.74 2.62
CA ASP A 118 4.18 -22.51 3.78
C ASP A 118 2.66 -22.67 3.82
N LEU A 119 1.93 -21.58 3.57
CA LEU A 119 0.47 -21.58 3.62
C LEU A 119 -0.16 -22.30 2.42
N MET A 120 0.46 -22.24 1.25
CA MET A 120 0.05 -23.03 0.09
C MET A 120 0.29 -24.53 0.34
N ALA A 121 1.42 -24.90 0.93
CA ALA A 121 1.73 -26.28 1.30
C ALA A 121 0.82 -26.83 2.40
N LEU A 122 0.37 -25.96 3.32
CA LEU A 122 -0.59 -26.31 4.37
C LEU A 122 -1.96 -26.71 3.78
N GLY A 123 -2.36 -26.13 2.64
CA GLY A 123 -3.64 -26.42 1.99
C GLY A 123 -4.86 -25.96 2.80
N GLY A 124 -4.70 -24.94 3.65
CA GLY A 124 -5.73 -24.41 4.51
C GLY A 124 -6.55 -23.28 3.86
N VAL A 125 -7.11 -22.41 4.70
CA VAL A 125 -7.97 -21.27 4.28
C VAL A 125 -7.25 -20.35 3.31
N TYR A 126 -5.97 -20.06 3.55
CA TYR A 126 -5.18 -19.23 2.64
C TYR A 126 -5.10 -19.82 1.23
N ALA A 127 -4.74 -21.11 1.13
CA ALA A 127 -4.58 -21.78 -0.15
C ALA A 127 -5.90 -21.89 -0.92
N GLU A 128 -7.00 -22.14 -0.22
CA GLU A 128 -8.35 -22.16 -0.80
C GLU A 128 -8.70 -20.80 -1.41
N LEU A 129 -8.61 -19.73 -0.62
CA LEU A 129 -8.93 -18.38 -1.07
C LEU A 129 -8.00 -17.88 -2.19
N TYR A 130 -6.71 -18.21 -2.12
CA TYR A 130 -5.75 -17.90 -3.17
C TYR A 130 -6.13 -18.53 -4.49
N SER A 131 -6.48 -19.84 -4.48
CA SER A 131 -6.87 -20.59 -5.67
C SER A 131 -8.16 -20.03 -6.29
N MET A 132 -9.17 -19.75 -5.47
CA MET A 132 -10.42 -19.13 -5.92
C MET A 132 -10.20 -17.77 -6.61
N GLN A 133 -9.30 -16.95 -6.07
CA GLN A 133 -9.01 -15.64 -6.68
C GLN A 133 -8.19 -15.79 -7.97
N ALA A 134 -7.27 -16.76 -8.03
CA ALA A 134 -6.47 -17.02 -9.23
C ALA A 134 -7.35 -17.47 -10.41
N GLU A 135 -8.40 -18.26 -10.16
CA GLU A 135 -9.36 -18.69 -11.18
C GLU A 135 -10.21 -17.55 -11.74
N GLN A 136 -10.45 -16.49 -10.97
CA GLN A 136 -11.23 -15.33 -11.42
C GLN A 136 -10.46 -14.39 -12.37
N PHE A 137 -9.13 -14.47 -12.36
CA PHE A 137 -8.25 -13.59 -13.13
C PHE A 137 -7.42 -14.32 -14.21
N GLY A 138 -7.60 -15.63 -14.38
CA GLY A 138 -7.05 -16.45 -15.47
C GLY A 138 -8.08 -16.64 -16.56
#